data_5333bfb46141e0160fcdd3ac6e976d3a
#
_entry.id   5333bfb46141e0160fcdd3ac6e976d3a
#
_cell.length_a   1.000
_cell.length_b   1.000
_cell.length_c   1.000
_cell.angle_alpha   90.00
_cell.angle_beta   90.00
_cell.angle_gamma   90.00
#
_symmetry.space_group_name_H-M   'P 1'
#
loop_
_entity.id
_entity.type
_entity.pdbx_description
1 polymer ?
#
loop_
_entity_poly.entity_id
_entity_poly.type
_entity_poly.pdbx_seq_one_letter_code
_entity_poly.pdbx_strand_id
1 'polypeptide(L)'
;MRAVLAVAAIAGIFSIQAVAAEPIKVGLSGPFTGGSSSMGVSMRDGAKLAVAEINKSGGVLGRQIELVERDDEAKNELGVQVTQELINKEQVVATLGFINTGVALASERFYQDAEIPVINNVATGSVLTHQFPDAKKNYIFRNAAPDTIQSKMITDEAILRQHFKKPAILNDSTNYGMLGRGDLEKALTILGVKPVTEEKFNIGDTDMTAQVLKAKEAGADVILTYAIGPELAQIANSMAKLGWKVPIIGSWTLSMASFIDTAGKNGDGAMMPQTFIELPTTAKRKAFIEAYHKAYGGDRMPSPVSAAQGYDSAYLLAAAITQAKSTDGPKIQAALENLQTRVEGVVTTYDHPFSAADHEAISDNIPTMGLVKGARVIAAHPEDLAGDKALRVKPKS
;
A
#
# COMPACT_ATOMS: atom_id res chain seq x y z
N MET A 1 -84.57 12.43 -26.59
CA MET A 1 -83.68 12.32 -25.44
C MET A 1 -82.60 11.30 -25.78
N ARG A 2 -81.37 11.76 -26.06
CA ARG A 2 -80.19 10.89 -26.37
C ARG A 2 -79.31 10.98 -25.13
N ALA A 3 -79.07 9.82 -24.46
CA ALA A 3 -78.12 9.65 -23.36
C ALA A 3 -76.73 9.45 -23.92
N VAL A 4 -75.74 10.30 -23.52
CA VAL A 4 -74.38 10.22 -23.84
C VAL A 4 -73.70 9.48 -22.65
N LEU A 5 -73.19 8.25 -22.89
CA LEU A 5 -72.34 7.51 -21.93
C LEU A 5 -70.92 8.05 -22.07
N ALA A 6 -70.39 8.67 -20.99
CA ALA A 6 -68.98 9.00 -20.88
C ALA A 6 -68.22 7.79 -20.29
N VAL A 7 -67.29 7.22 -21.05
CA VAL A 7 -66.33 6.20 -20.58
C VAL A 7 -65.11 6.92 -20.05
N ALA A 8 -64.90 6.89 -18.73
CA ALA A 8 -63.68 7.35 -18.09
C ALA A 8 -62.59 6.28 -18.17
N ALA A 9 -61.55 6.53 -18.96
CA ALA A 9 -60.35 5.66 -19.01
C ALA A 9 -59.46 6.01 -17.81
N ILE A 10 -59.34 5.09 -16.84
CA ILE A 10 -58.40 5.19 -15.72
C ILE A 10 -57.07 4.66 -16.24
N ALA A 11 -56.11 5.58 -16.54
CA ALA A 11 -54.73 5.25 -16.82
C ALA A 11 -54.01 4.96 -15.49
N GLY A 12 -53.86 3.69 -15.16
CA GLY A 12 -53.05 3.25 -14.02
C GLY A 12 -51.57 3.51 -14.30
N ILE A 13 -50.99 4.48 -13.59
CA ILE A 13 -49.54 4.70 -13.57
C ILE A 13 -48.92 3.59 -12.74
N PHE A 14 -48.43 2.55 -13.38
CA PHE A 14 -47.55 1.55 -12.74
C PHE A 14 -46.20 2.24 -12.45
N SER A 15 -46.02 2.73 -11.23
CA SER A 15 -44.69 3.08 -10.73
C SER A 15 -43.88 1.80 -10.61
N ILE A 16 -43.03 1.51 -11.59
CA ILE A 16 -42.01 0.49 -11.45
C ILE A 16 -41.02 1.01 -10.40
N GLN A 17 -41.17 0.54 -9.16
CA GLN A 17 -40.12 0.71 -8.17
C GLN A 17 -38.89 -0.07 -8.68
N ALA A 18 -37.88 0.66 -9.16
CA ALA A 18 -36.60 0.07 -9.46
C ALA A 18 -36.08 -0.52 -8.15
N VAL A 19 -36.09 -1.82 -8.03
CA VAL A 19 -35.39 -2.55 -6.95
C VAL A 19 -33.93 -2.17 -7.13
N ALA A 20 -33.35 -1.46 -6.16
CA ALA A 20 -31.94 -1.15 -6.19
C ALA A 20 -31.15 -2.47 -6.29
N ALA A 21 -30.28 -2.60 -7.27
CA ALA A 21 -29.47 -3.79 -7.44
C ALA A 21 -28.59 -3.97 -6.19
N GLU A 22 -28.42 -5.22 -5.73
CA GLU A 22 -27.58 -5.50 -4.57
C GLU A 22 -26.16 -4.93 -4.77
N PRO A 23 -25.52 -4.37 -3.73
CA PRO A 23 -24.18 -3.79 -3.85
C PRO A 23 -23.15 -4.87 -4.21
N ILE A 24 -22.05 -4.43 -4.80
CA ILE A 24 -20.87 -5.27 -5.03
C ILE A 24 -20.03 -5.21 -3.75
N LYS A 25 -19.98 -6.32 -3.01
CA LYS A 25 -19.21 -6.41 -1.77
C LYS A 25 -17.73 -6.61 -2.09
N VAL A 26 -16.89 -5.72 -1.59
CA VAL A 26 -15.42 -5.79 -1.69
C VAL A 26 -14.85 -5.84 -0.28
N GLY A 27 -14.05 -6.85 0.02
CA GLY A 27 -13.35 -6.97 1.30
C GLY A 27 -12.31 -5.86 1.46
N LEU A 28 -12.14 -5.39 2.68
CA LEU A 28 -11.10 -4.44 3.06
C LEU A 28 -10.46 -4.91 4.36
N SER A 29 -9.28 -5.54 4.28
CA SER A 29 -8.55 -6.08 5.42
C SER A 29 -7.30 -5.26 5.73
N GLY A 30 -7.09 -4.95 6.97
CA GLY A 30 -5.92 -4.25 7.47
C GLY A 30 -5.98 -3.99 8.96
N PRO A 31 -4.86 -3.61 9.59
CA PRO A 31 -4.82 -3.25 11.00
C PRO A 31 -5.41 -1.86 11.21
N PHE A 32 -6.65 -1.79 11.65
CA PHE A 32 -7.30 -0.52 11.97
C PHE A 32 -7.04 -0.10 13.41
N THR A 33 -6.46 -0.99 14.22
CA THR A 33 -5.98 -0.76 15.59
C THR A 33 -4.53 -1.19 15.75
N GLY A 34 -3.89 -0.83 16.88
CA GLY A 34 -2.50 -1.21 17.20
C GLY A 34 -1.41 -0.42 16.50
N GLY A 35 -0.17 -0.90 16.57
CA GLY A 35 1.05 -0.19 16.12
C GLY A 35 1.12 0.08 14.62
N SER A 36 0.43 -0.72 13.80
CA SER A 36 0.35 -0.57 12.33
C SER A 36 -0.88 0.24 11.88
N SER A 37 -1.70 0.76 12.80
CA SER A 37 -2.98 1.41 12.47
C SER A 37 -2.84 2.66 11.60
N SER A 38 -1.75 3.40 11.71
CA SER A 38 -1.48 4.54 10.82
C SER A 38 -1.54 4.15 9.33
N MET A 39 -1.05 2.96 8.99
CA MET A 39 -1.10 2.42 7.62
C MET A 39 -2.50 1.93 7.27
N GLY A 40 -3.10 1.09 8.13
CA GLY A 40 -4.40 0.48 7.88
C GLY A 40 -5.52 1.51 7.77
N VAL A 41 -5.59 2.44 8.70
CA VAL A 41 -6.58 3.54 8.68
C VAL A 41 -6.40 4.41 7.47
N SER A 42 -5.17 4.83 7.12
CA SER A 42 -4.92 5.65 5.93
C SER A 42 -5.32 4.93 4.64
N MET A 43 -4.99 3.63 4.51
CA MET A 43 -5.39 2.80 3.36
C MET A 43 -6.91 2.71 3.25
N ARG A 44 -7.59 2.40 4.35
CA ARG A 44 -9.05 2.32 4.42
C ARG A 44 -9.68 3.64 3.98
N ASP A 45 -9.20 4.75 4.51
CA ASP A 45 -9.73 6.08 4.26
C ASP A 45 -9.53 6.48 2.78
N GLY A 46 -8.39 6.15 2.19
CA GLY A 46 -8.15 6.32 0.75
C GLY A 46 -9.11 5.49 -0.10
N ALA A 47 -9.28 4.21 0.22
CA ALA A 47 -10.21 3.32 -0.49
C ALA A 47 -11.67 3.81 -0.36
N LYS A 48 -12.08 4.29 0.82
CA LYS A 48 -13.42 4.85 1.05
C LYS A 48 -13.68 6.11 0.22
N LEU A 49 -12.69 7.00 0.09
CA LEU A 49 -12.81 8.17 -0.80
C LEU A 49 -13.03 7.74 -2.24
N ALA A 50 -12.21 6.83 -2.76
CA ALA A 50 -12.35 6.35 -4.13
C ALA A 50 -13.71 5.69 -4.35
N VAL A 51 -14.14 4.81 -3.44
CA VAL A 51 -15.44 4.13 -3.54
C VAL A 51 -16.59 5.14 -3.49
N ALA A 52 -16.50 6.17 -2.66
CA ALA A 52 -17.52 7.23 -2.61
C ALA A 52 -17.61 8.00 -3.95
N GLU A 53 -16.48 8.30 -4.59
CA GLU A 53 -16.42 8.94 -5.90
C GLU A 53 -16.98 8.03 -7.00
N ILE A 54 -16.61 6.75 -7.02
CA ILE A 54 -17.11 5.74 -7.96
C ILE A 54 -18.63 5.59 -7.81
N ASN A 55 -19.10 5.44 -6.59
CA ASN A 55 -20.52 5.29 -6.29
C ASN A 55 -21.35 6.52 -6.67
N LYS A 56 -20.82 7.72 -6.41
CA LYS A 56 -21.43 8.98 -6.85
C LYS A 56 -21.56 9.08 -8.37
N SER A 57 -20.63 8.47 -9.10
CA SER A 57 -20.61 8.42 -10.57
C SER A 57 -21.51 7.33 -11.16
N GLY A 58 -22.31 6.64 -10.34
CA GLY A 58 -23.23 5.57 -10.78
C GLY A 58 -22.78 4.15 -10.42
N GLY A 59 -21.66 4.00 -9.71
CA GLY A 59 -21.12 2.72 -9.29
C GLY A 59 -20.46 1.93 -10.42
N VAL A 60 -20.42 0.63 -10.26
CA VAL A 60 -19.85 -0.33 -11.22
C VAL A 60 -20.95 -1.27 -11.69
N LEU A 61 -21.10 -1.45 -12.99
CA LEU A 61 -22.21 -2.22 -13.62
C LEU A 61 -23.61 -1.79 -13.14
N GLY A 62 -23.79 -0.47 -12.82
CA GLY A 62 -25.03 0.07 -12.26
C GLY A 62 -25.31 -0.31 -10.81
N ARG A 63 -24.30 -0.84 -10.09
CA ARG A 63 -24.37 -1.25 -8.69
C ARG A 63 -23.40 -0.43 -7.85
N GLN A 64 -23.78 -0.14 -6.61
CA GLN A 64 -22.87 0.50 -5.65
C GLN A 64 -21.80 -0.52 -5.18
N ILE A 65 -20.58 -0.05 -4.89
CA ILE A 65 -19.58 -0.83 -4.18
C ILE A 65 -19.80 -0.65 -2.68
N GLU A 66 -19.79 -1.75 -1.95
CA GLU A 66 -19.80 -1.80 -0.48
C GLU A 66 -18.47 -2.35 0.01
N LEU A 67 -17.75 -1.59 0.85
CA LEU A 67 -16.53 -2.05 1.50
C LEU A 67 -16.88 -2.80 2.77
N VAL A 68 -16.50 -4.07 2.85
CA VAL A 68 -16.65 -4.92 4.04
C VAL A 68 -15.35 -4.88 4.84
N GLU A 69 -15.30 -3.98 5.82
CA GLU A 69 -14.09 -3.70 6.61
C GLU A 69 -13.86 -4.77 7.67
N ARG A 70 -12.61 -5.26 7.82
CA ARG A 70 -12.19 -6.20 8.88
C ARG A 70 -10.83 -5.79 9.42
N ASP A 71 -10.73 -5.66 10.74
CA ASP A 71 -9.50 -5.38 11.47
C ASP A 71 -8.74 -6.68 11.71
N ASP A 72 -7.55 -6.81 11.13
CA ASP A 72 -6.66 -7.96 11.35
C ASP A 72 -5.63 -7.70 12.47
N GLU A 73 -5.61 -6.51 13.07
CA GLU A 73 -4.72 -6.09 14.15
C GLU A 73 -3.23 -6.36 13.86
N ALA A 74 -2.84 -6.51 12.60
CA ALA A 74 -1.51 -6.97 12.16
C ALA A 74 -1.12 -8.37 12.70
N LYS A 75 -2.10 -9.21 13.06
CA LYS A 75 -1.90 -10.58 13.56
C LYS A 75 -2.22 -11.60 12.49
N ASN A 76 -1.26 -12.49 12.19
CA ASN A 76 -1.40 -13.49 11.11
C ASN A 76 -2.63 -14.39 11.32
N GLU A 77 -2.88 -14.86 12.55
CA GLU A 77 -3.99 -15.75 12.88
C GLU A 77 -5.34 -15.04 12.72
N LEU A 78 -5.43 -13.78 13.13
CA LEU A 78 -6.65 -12.99 12.97
C LEU A 78 -6.86 -12.65 11.49
N GLY A 79 -5.80 -12.36 10.74
CA GLY A 79 -5.85 -12.18 9.30
C GLY A 79 -6.46 -13.37 8.58
N VAL A 80 -6.07 -14.60 8.94
CA VAL A 80 -6.68 -15.83 8.41
C VAL A 80 -8.16 -15.91 8.76
N GLN A 81 -8.52 -15.63 10.03
CA GLN A 81 -9.91 -15.68 10.47
C GLN A 81 -10.79 -14.69 9.70
N VAL A 82 -10.38 -13.43 9.60
CA VAL A 82 -11.15 -12.40 8.88
C VAL A 82 -11.21 -12.68 7.39
N THR A 83 -10.16 -13.28 6.80
CA THR A 83 -10.16 -13.73 5.41
C THR A 83 -11.24 -14.77 5.16
N GLN A 84 -11.32 -15.79 6.01
CA GLN A 84 -12.36 -16.82 5.90
C GLN A 84 -13.76 -16.23 6.10
N GLU A 85 -13.92 -15.24 6.97
CA GLU A 85 -15.19 -14.53 7.14
C GLU A 85 -15.57 -13.75 5.87
N LEU A 86 -14.66 -13.00 5.28
CA LEU A 86 -14.89 -12.24 4.06
C LEU A 86 -15.29 -13.16 2.88
N ILE A 87 -14.62 -14.30 2.74
CA ILE A 87 -14.89 -15.26 1.67
C ILE A 87 -16.22 -15.98 1.92
N ASN A 88 -16.37 -16.66 3.07
CA ASN A 88 -17.44 -17.64 3.27
C ASN A 88 -18.75 -17.02 3.75
N LYS A 89 -18.70 -15.97 4.57
CA LYS A 89 -19.88 -15.34 5.16
C LYS A 89 -20.32 -14.11 4.35
N GLU A 90 -19.37 -13.20 4.07
CA GLU A 90 -19.68 -11.96 3.38
C GLU A 90 -19.77 -12.13 1.86
N GLN A 91 -19.12 -13.16 1.31
CA GLN A 91 -19.12 -13.49 -0.11
C GLN A 91 -18.60 -12.33 -0.97
N VAL A 92 -17.47 -11.75 -0.57
CA VAL A 92 -16.83 -10.66 -1.28
C VAL A 92 -16.34 -11.13 -2.66
N VAL A 93 -16.44 -10.26 -3.67
CA VAL A 93 -16.01 -10.56 -5.04
C VAL A 93 -14.53 -10.37 -5.29
N ALA A 94 -13.90 -9.56 -4.44
CA ALA A 94 -12.46 -9.28 -4.41
C ALA A 94 -12.11 -8.67 -3.04
N THR A 95 -10.82 -8.58 -2.71
CA THR A 95 -10.35 -7.91 -1.48
C THR A 95 -9.27 -6.88 -1.80
N LEU A 96 -9.36 -5.71 -1.19
CA LEU A 96 -8.31 -4.71 -1.07
C LEU A 96 -7.63 -4.88 0.29
N GLY A 97 -6.39 -5.09 0.31
CA GLY A 97 -5.51 -5.45 1.44
C GLY A 97 -4.35 -6.23 0.84
N PHE A 98 -3.36 -6.62 1.53
CA PHE A 98 -3.12 -6.48 2.96
C PHE A 98 -2.16 -5.34 3.27
N ILE A 99 -1.96 -5.07 4.58
CA ILE A 99 -0.99 -4.07 5.06
C ILE A 99 0.32 -4.75 5.47
N ASN A 100 0.23 -5.77 6.30
CA ASN A 100 1.39 -6.46 6.87
C ASN A 100 1.74 -7.71 6.04
N THR A 101 3.00 -7.85 5.65
CA THR A 101 3.49 -8.99 4.86
C THR A 101 3.18 -10.34 5.49
N GLY A 102 3.33 -10.47 6.83
CA GLY A 102 3.02 -11.72 7.53
C GLY A 102 1.54 -12.09 7.43
N VAL A 103 0.64 -11.11 7.54
CA VAL A 103 -0.82 -11.32 7.40
C VAL A 103 -1.16 -11.74 5.96
N ALA A 104 -0.57 -11.08 4.96
CA ALA A 104 -0.73 -11.44 3.55
C ALA A 104 -0.30 -12.89 3.30
N LEU A 105 0.92 -13.25 3.70
CA LEU A 105 1.48 -14.60 3.53
C LEU A 105 0.61 -15.69 4.15
N ALA A 106 0.00 -15.41 5.31
CA ALA A 106 -0.86 -16.37 5.99
C ALA A 106 -2.24 -16.50 5.32
N SER A 107 -2.73 -15.44 4.69
CA SER A 107 -4.13 -15.27 4.26
C SER A 107 -4.36 -15.53 2.76
N GLU A 108 -3.40 -15.21 1.90
CA GLU A 108 -3.57 -15.21 0.44
C GLU A 108 -3.92 -16.56 -0.14
N ARG A 109 -3.48 -17.66 0.48
CA ARG A 109 -3.83 -19.02 0.06
C ARG A 109 -5.34 -19.23 0.01
N PHE A 110 -6.09 -18.69 0.96
CA PHE A 110 -7.54 -18.88 1.01
C PHE A 110 -8.25 -18.14 -0.13
N TYR A 111 -7.75 -16.97 -0.53
CA TYR A 111 -8.25 -16.26 -1.70
C TYR A 111 -7.87 -16.96 -3.01
N GLN A 112 -6.63 -17.46 -3.08
CA GLN A 112 -6.16 -18.25 -4.22
C GLN A 112 -7.03 -19.49 -4.44
N ASP A 113 -7.31 -20.26 -3.37
CA ASP A 113 -8.13 -21.48 -3.41
C ASP A 113 -9.61 -21.18 -3.72
N ALA A 114 -10.12 -20.01 -3.30
CA ALA A 114 -11.47 -19.54 -3.56
C ALA A 114 -11.63 -18.83 -4.92
N GLU A 115 -10.56 -18.67 -5.67
CA GLU A 115 -10.54 -17.94 -6.96
C GLU A 115 -11.03 -16.47 -6.84
N ILE A 116 -10.72 -15.80 -5.72
CA ILE A 116 -11.11 -14.42 -5.44
C ILE A 116 -9.88 -13.52 -5.54
N PRO A 117 -9.87 -12.50 -6.42
CA PRO A 117 -8.74 -11.59 -6.56
C PRO A 117 -8.46 -10.75 -5.30
N VAL A 118 -7.17 -10.62 -4.99
CA VAL A 118 -6.66 -9.71 -3.96
C VAL A 118 -5.74 -8.69 -4.63
N ILE A 119 -5.89 -7.41 -4.27
CA ILE A 119 -4.91 -6.38 -4.61
C ILE A 119 -4.20 -5.98 -3.33
N ASN A 120 -2.96 -6.47 -3.14
CA ASN A 120 -2.08 -5.99 -2.08
C ASN A 120 -1.76 -4.52 -2.32
N ASN A 121 -2.36 -3.67 -1.51
CA ASN A 121 -2.22 -2.24 -1.69
C ASN A 121 -1.16 -1.60 -0.77
N VAL A 122 -0.65 -2.34 0.23
CA VAL A 122 0.40 -1.84 1.13
C VAL A 122 1.47 -2.88 1.44
N ALA A 123 1.13 -4.17 1.58
CA ALA A 123 2.10 -5.23 1.84
C ALA A 123 3.13 -5.34 0.69
N THR A 124 4.42 -5.27 1.05
CA THR A 124 5.51 -5.14 0.08
C THR A 124 6.45 -6.34 -0.01
N GLY A 125 6.27 -7.35 0.84
CA GLY A 125 7.12 -8.55 0.84
C GLY A 125 7.35 -9.12 -0.56
N SER A 126 8.61 -9.31 -0.94
CA SER A 126 9.03 -9.63 -2.32
C SER A 126 8.41 -10.90 -2.90
N VAL A 127 7.95 -11.81 -2.05
CA VAL A 127 7.42 -13.12 -2.46
C VAL A 127 5.90 -13.17 -2.67
N LEU A 128 5.15 -12.12 -2.29
CA LEU A 128 3.68 -12.17 -2.21
C LEU A 128 3.00 -12.54 -3.53
N THR A 129 3.33 -11.90 -4.62
CA THR A 129 2.75 -12.18 -5.93
C THR A 129 3.28 -13.46 -6.59
N HIS A 130 4.25 -14.12 -5.96
CA HIS A 130 4.92 -15.32 -6.46
C HIS A 130 4.75 -16.54 -5.56
N GLN A 131 3.81 -16.50 -4.58
CA GLN A 131 3.58 -17.61 -3.65
C GLN A 131 3.06 -18.89 -4.31
N PHE A 132 2.41 -18.76 -5.48
CA PHE A 132 1.72 -19.86 -6.14
C PHE A 132 2.25 -20.11 -7.56
N PRO A 133 3.56 -20.47 -7.71
CA PRO A 133 4.19 -20.58 -9.03
C PRO A 133 3.61 -21.68 -9.90
N ASP A 134 3.05 -22.72 -9.29
CA ASP A 134 2.45 -23.86 -10.00
C ASP A 134 0.94 -23.68 -10.28
N ALA A 135 0.34 -22.60 -9.83
CA ALA A 135 -1.06 -22.33 -10.08
C ALA A 135 -1.30 -21.95 -11.55
N LYS A 136 -2.35 -22.53 -12.16
CA LYS A 136 -2.73 -22.17 -13.54
C LYS A 136 -3.13 -20.71 -13.68
N LYS A 137 -3.67 -20.13 -12.62
CA LYS A 137 -4.04 -18.73 -12.49
C LYS A 137 -3.61 -18.24 -11.12
N ASN A 138 -3.06 -17.05 -11.06
CA ASN A 138 -2.72 -16.38 -9.84
C ASN A 138 -3.75 -15.28 -9.57
N TYR A 139 -4.31 -15.25 -8.37
CA TYR A 139 -5.33 -14.28 -7.95
C TYR A 139 -4.74 -13.16 -7.08
N ILE A 140 -3.42 -13.13 -6.88
CA ILE A 140 -2.75 -12.18 -6.01
C ILE A 140 -2.06 -11.11 -6.86
N PHE A 141 -2.52 -9.87 -6.73
CA PHE A 141 -2.01 -8.68 -7.40
C PHE A 141 -1.44 -7.71 -6.38
N ARG A 142 -0.62 -6.75 -6.83
CA ARG A 142 -0.08 -5.71 -5.96
C ARG A 142 0.06 -4.36 -6.67
N ASN A 143 -0.34 -3.27 -5.99
CA ASN A 143 -0.05 -1.90 -6.43
C ASN A 143 0.82 -1.11 -5.44
N ALA A 144 1.51 -1.80 -4.54
CA ALA A 144 2.60 -1.27 -3.73
C ALA A 144 3.96 -1.56 -4.37
N ALA A 145 4.99 -0.79 -4.05
CA ALA A 145 6.35 -1.07 -4.53
C ALA A 145 6.93 -2.28 -3.78
N PRO A 146 7.28 -3.39 -4.48
CA PRO A 146 7.86 -4.56 -3.83
C PRO A 146 9.19 -4.25 -3.12
N ASP A 147 9.50 -5.03 -2.11
CA ASP A 147 10.72 -4.85 -1.31
C ASP A 147 11.99 -4.99 -2.15
N THR A 148 11.96 -5.74 -3.25
CA THR A 148 13.07 -5.80 -4.22
C THR A 148 13.40 -4.45 -4.86
N ILE A 149 12.39 -3.63 -5.16
CA ILE A 149 12.59 -2.26 -5.65
C ILE A 149 13.10 -1.37 -4.53
N GLN A 150 12.48 -1.47 -3.34
CA GLN A 150 12.84 -0.62 -2.22
C GLN A 150 14.25 -0.89 -1.71
N SER A 151 14.64 -2.16 -1.52
CA SER A 151 15.99 -2.53 -1.07
C SER A 151 17.07 -2.07 -2.06
N LYS A 152 16.80 -2.18 -3.36
CA LYS A 152 17.69 -1.61 -4.39
C LYS A 152 17.83 -0.10 -4.23
N MET A 153 16.72 0.64 -4.10
CA MET A 153 16.76 2.09 -3.93
C MET A 153 17.49 2.53 -2.66
N ILE A 154 17.27 1.82 -1.55
CA ILE A 154 17.93 2.07 -0.26
C ILE A 154 19.45 1.88 -0.39
N THR A 155 19.88 0.77 -1.00
CA THR A 155 21.29 0.47 -1.15
C THR A 155 21.98 1.34 -2.20
N ASP A 156 21.32 1.66 -3.31
CA ASP A 156 21.84 2.60 -4.32
C ASP A 156 22.01 4.00 -3.71
N GLU A 157 21.04 4.47 -2.92
CA GLU A 157 21.14 5.75 -2.22
C GLU A 157 22.32 5.75 -1.24
N ALA A 158 22.43 4.73 -0.41
CA ALA A 158 23.48 4.65 0.60
C ALA A 158 24.89 4.50 -0.02
N ILE A 159 25.06 3.59 -0.96
CA ILE A 159 26.38 3.15 -1.44
C ILE A 159 26.82 3.93 -2.68
N LEU A 160 25.92 4.10 -3.66
CA LEU A 160 26.30 4.73 -4.93
C LEU A 160 26.21 6.26 -4.84
N ARG A 161 25.17 6.79 -4.20
CA ARG A 161 24.94 8.23 -4.16
C ARG A 161 25.62 8.93 -3.00
N GLN A 162 25.51 8.38 -1.79
CA GLN A 162 26.11 8.97 -0.58
C GLN A 162 27.49 8.39 -0.23
N HIS A 163 27.94 7.33 -0.92
CA HIS A 163 29.28 6.74 -0.81
C HIS A 163 29.62 6.14 0.55
N PHE A 164 28.63 5.72 1.34
CA PHE A 164 28.87 4.98 2.58
C PHE A 164 29.54 3.65 2.31
N LYS A 165 30.34 3.16 3.25
CA LYS A 165 31.15 1.95 3.09
C LYS A 165 30.86 0.86 4.11
N LYS A 166 30.24 1.23 5.23
CA LYS A 166 30.05 0.37 6.40
C LYS A 166 28.59 0.38 6.85
N PRO A 167 27.66 -0.14 6.03
CA PRO A 167 26.27 -0.21 6.42
C PRO A 167 26.05 -1.19 7.57
N ALA A 168 25.22 -0.84 8.55
CA ALA A 168 24.62 -1.77 9.49
C ALA A 168 23.16 -1.99 9.12
N ILE A 169 22.63 -3.21 9.23
CA ILE A 169 21.21 -3.51 9.00
C ILE A 169 20.52 -3.70 10.36
N LEU A 170 19.41 -2.97 10.57
CA LEU A 170 18.55 -3.15 11.74
C LEU A 170 17.12 -3.46 11.24
N ASN A 171 16.59 -4.63 11.61
CA ASN A 171 15.27 -5.09 11.16
C ASN A 171 14.41 -5.63 12.30
N ASP A 172 13.08 -5.54 12.14
CA ASP A 172 12.17 -6.20 13.08
C ASP A 172 12.08 -7.72 12.86
N SER A 173 11.48 -8.41 13.82
CA SER A 173 11.35 -9.87 13.81
C SER A 173 10.15 -10.39 13.03
N THR A 174 9.36 -9.52 12.38
CA THR A 174 8.23 -9.93 11.53
C THR A 174 8.69 -10.51 10.20
N ASN A 175 7.77 -11.15 9.47
CA ASN A 175 8.05 -11.59 8.10
C ASN A 175 8.53 -10.43 7.22
N TYR A 176 7.98 -9.21 7.41
CA TYR A 176 8.37 -8.02 6.68
C TYR A 176 9.84 -7.65 6.94
N GLY A 177 10.23 -7.53 8.22
CA GLY A 177 11.62 -7.19 8.57
C GLY A 177 12.60 -8.25 8.13
N MET A 178 12.26 -9.54 8.28
CA MET A 178 13.14 -10.65 7.92
C MET A 178 13.35 -10.79 6.41
N LEU A 179 12.28 -10.66 5.60
CA LEU A 179 12.38 -10.68 4.14
C LEU A 179 13.12 -9.45 3.62
N GLY A 180 12.77 -8.26 4.13
CA GLY A 180 13.42 -7.01 3.73
C GLY A 180 14.92 -6.98 4.06
N ARG A 181 15.34 -7.54 5.22
CA ARG A 181 16.76 -7.76 5.52
C ARG A 181 17.43 -8.59 4.43
N GLY A 182 16.84 -9.74 4.08
CA GLY A 182 17.38 -10.60 3.04
C GLY A 182 17.47 -9.92 1.67
N ASP A 183 16.53 -9.06 1.33
CA ASP A 183 16.55 -8.28 0.09
C ASP A 183 17.61 -7.17 0.13
N LEU A 184 17.84 -6.52 1.29
CA LEU A 184 18.97 -5.59 1.48
C LEU A 184 20.32 -6.27 1.34
N GLU A 185 20.49 -7.46 1.94
CA GLU A 185 21.73 -8.26 1.83
C GLU A 185 22.04 -8.62 0.37
N LYS A 186 21.03 -9.05 -0.38
CA LYS A 186 21.18 -9.34 -1.82
C LYS A 186 21.58 -8.10 -2.60
N ALA A 187 20.89 -6.96 -2.37
CA ALA A 187 21.19 -5.71 -3.05
C ALA A 187 22.59 -5.19 -2.72
N LEU A 188 23.02 -5.24 -1.45
CA LEU A 188 24.38 -4.90 -1.06
C LEU A 188 25.42 -5.84 -1.70
N THR A 189 25.14 -7.15 -1.78
CA THR A 189 26.02 -8.14 -2.41
C THR A 189 26.26 -7.81 -3.89
N ILE A 190 25.22 -7.38 -4.62
CA ILE A 190 25.34 -6.92 -6.01
C ILE A 190 26.30 -5.72 -6.12
N LEU A 191 26.31 -4.84 -5.12
CA LEU A 191 27.20 -3.68 -5.06
C LEU A 191 28.60 -4.01 -4.50
N GLY A 192 28.88 -5.27 -4.17
CA GLY A 192 30.16 -5.71 -3.59
C GLY A 192 30.37 -5.24 -2.13
N VAL A 193 29.30 -4.88 -1.43
CA VAL A 193 29.35 -4.40 -0.03
C VAL A 193 28.73 -5.44 0.90
N LYS A 194 29.28 -5.57 2.10
CA LYS A 194 28.70 -6.39 3.19
C LYS A 194 28.35 -5.51 4.37
N PRO A 195 27.24 -5.78 5.07
CA PRO A 195 26.94 -5.08 6.31
C PRO A 195 28.00 -5.38 7.36
N VAL A 196 28.36 -4.38 8.17
CA VAL A 196 29.34 -4.56 9.26
C VAL A 196 28.71 -5.24 10.48
N THR A 197 27.39 -5.14 10.64
CA THR A 197 26.58 -5.90 11.59
C THR A 197 25.14 -5.95 11.15
N GLU A 198 24.41 -6.94 11.65
CA GLU A 198 22.98 -7.13 11.43
C GLU A 198 22.33 -7.39 12.78
N GLU A 199 21.39 -6.53 13.16
CA GLU A 199 20.74 -6.58 14.45
C GLU A 199 19.22 -6.68 14.29
N LYS A 200 18.63 -7.57 15.04
CA LYS A 200 17.18 -7.81 15.07
C LYS A 200 16.58 -7.29 16.39
N PHE A 201 15.36 -6.80 16.30
CA PHE A 201 14.54 -6.41 17.45
C PHE A 201 13.09 -6.90 17.27
N ASN A 202 12.32 -6.87 18.34
CA ASN A 202 10.92 -7.33 18.31
C ASN A 202 9.97 -6.15 18.24
N ILE A 203 8.77 -6.40 17.69
CA ILE A 203 7.66 -5.46 17.80
C ILE A 203 7.33 -5.26 19.28
N GLY A 204 7.16 -4.00 19.66
CA GLY A 204 6.93 -3.57 21.05
C GLY A 204 8.21 -3.24 21.83
N ASP A 205 9.41 -3.48 21.28
CA ASP A 205 10.66 -3.04 21.90
C ASP A 205 10.71 -1.50 21.93
N THR A 206 10.98 -0.94 23.11
CA THR A 206 11.01 0.51 23.33
C THR A 206 12.41 1.09 23.53
N ASP A 207 13.44 0.25 23.57
CA ASP A 207 14.85 0.65 23.70
C ASP A 207 15.72 -0.17 22.74
N MET A 208 16.34 0.50 21.79
CA MET A 208 17.25 -0.08 20.78
C MET A 208 18.72 0.17 21.11
N THR A 209 19.03 0.56 22.36
CA THR A 209 20.39 0.94 22.76
C THR A 209 21.39 -0.18 22.49
N ALA A 210 21.04 -1.44 22.75
CA ALA A 210 21.94 -2.59 22.54
C ALA A 210 22.28 -2.79 21.06
N GLN A 211 21.27 -2.77 20.19
CA GLN A 211 21.43 -2.93 18.73
C GLN A 211 22.22 -1.77 18.13
N VAL A 212 21.87 -0.54 18.53
CA VAL A 212 22.55 0.68 18.08
C VAL A 212 24.00 0.73 18.57
N LEU A 213 24.29 0.26 19.79
CA LEU A 213 25.64 0.21 20.33
C LEU A 213 26.52 -0.75 19.54
N LYS A 214 26.02 -1.94 19.18
CA LYS A 214 26.73 -2.90 18.35
C LYS A 214 27.05 -2.31 16.96
N ALA A 215 26.08 -1.61 16.33
CA ALA A 215 26.31 -0.95 15.06
C ALA A 215 27.41 0.13 15.18
N LYS A 216 27.40 0.92 16.26
CA LYS A 216 28.43 1.92 16.57
C LYS A 216 29.79 1.29 16.77
N GLU A 217 29.90 0.23 17.57
CA GLU A 217 31.13 -0.50 17.83
C GLU A 217 31.71 -1.19 16.60
N ALA A 218 30.85 -1.68 15.70
CA ALA A 218 31.23 -2.21 14.39
C ALA A 218 31.72 -1.11 13.43
N GLY A 219 31.60 0.17 13.82
CA GLY A 219 32.04 1.32 13.03
C GLY A 219 31.15 1.62 11.84
N ALA A 220 29.84 1.36 11.97
CA ALA A 220 28.88 1.66 10.92
C ALA A 220 28.85 3.17 10.60
N ASP A 221 28.76 3.50 9.31
CA ASP A 221 28.65 4.89 8.81
C ASP A 221 27.24 5.22 8.29
N VAL A 222 26.36 4.23 8.19
CA VAL A 222 24.94 4.35 7.87
C VAL A 222 24.16 3.19 8.50
N ILE A 223 22.93 3.44 8.92
CA ILE A 223 21.99 2.40 9.33
C ILE A 223 20.97 2.19 8.20
N LEU A 224 20.85 0.96 7.71
CA LEU A 224 19.80 0.52 6.82
C LEU A 224 18.72 -0.19 7.64
N THR A 225 17.44 0.18 7.44
CA THR A 225 16.36 -0.38 8.26
C THR A 225 15.27 -1.04 7.42
N TYR A 226 14.75 -2.17 7.95
CA TYR A 226 13.53 -2.80 7.46
C TYR A 226 12.66 -3.19 8.65
N ALA A 227 11.70 -2.35 8.98
CA ALA A 227 10.85 -2.51 10.16
C ALA A 227 9.57 -1.65 10.05
N ILE A 228 8.68 -1.83 11.01
CA ILE A 228 7.38 -1.18 11.07
C ILE A 228 7.31 -0.30 12.33
N GLY A 229 6.53 0.76 12.23
CA GLY A 229 5.95 1.45 13.34
C GLY A 229 6.87 2.26 14.24
N PRO A 230 6.50 2.37 15.51
CA PRO A 230 7.21 3.22 16.46
C PRO A 230 8.59 2.68 16.84
N GLU A 231 8.89 1.39 16.59
CA GLU A 231 10.21 0.78 16.85
C GLU A 231 11.32 1.44 16.05
N LEU A 232 11.05 1.86 14.80
CA LEU A 232 12.01 2.64 14.00
C LEU A 232 12.40 3.94 14.69
N ALA A 233 11.46 4.60 15.37
CA ALA A 233 11.75 5.83 16.11
C ALA A 233 12.67 5.57 17.30
N GLN A 234 12.59 4.39 17.92
CA GLN A 234 13.47 4.03 19.02
C GLN A 234 14.93 3.83 18.57
N ILE A 235 15.16 3.46 17.29
CA ILE A 235 16.51 3.46 16.72
C ILE A 235 17.09 4.88 16.74
N ALA A 236 16.37 5.86 16.17
CA ALA A 236 16.79 7.27 16.14
C ALA A 236 16.98 7.84 17.55
N ASN A 237 16.07 7.56 18.49
CA ASN A 237 16.12 8.00 19.86
C ASN A 237 17.29 7.38 20.63
N SER A 238 17.57 6.07 20.41
CA SER A 238 18.71 5.39 21.03
C SER A 238 20.04 5.90 20.49
N MET A 239 20.14 6.24 19.19
CA MET A 239 21.30 6.89 18.62
C MET A 239 21.56 8.25 19.30
N ALA A 240 20.52 9.06 19.48
CA ALA A 240 20.63 10.35 20.15
C ALA A 240 21.07 10.19 21.62
N LYS A 241 20.51 9.21 22.35
CA LYS A 241 20.88 8.85 23.73
C LYS A 241 22.37 8.48 23.84
N LEU A 242 22.91 7.77 22.83
CA LEU A 242 24.33 7.39 22.78
C LEU A 242 25.27 8.47 22.24
N GLY A 243 24.74 9.67 21.92
CA GLY A 243 25.52 10.73 21.28
C GLY A 243 26.14 10.29 19.95
N TRP A 244 25.51 9.36 19.24
CA TRP A 244 25.97 8.85 17.95
C TRP A 244 25.00 9.28 16.84
N LYS A 245 25.56 9.79 15.74
CA LYS A 245 24.76 10.28 14.62
C LYS A 245 25.34 9.78 13.31
N VAL A 246 24.61 8.90 12.65
CA VAL A 246 24.81 8.49 11.26
C VAL A 246 23.47 8.55 10.54
N PRO A 247 23.42 8.63 9.21
CA PRO A 247 22.16 8.58 8.48
C PRO A 247 21.38 7.28 8.71
N ILE A 248 20.05 7.39 8.68
CA ILE A 248 19.12 6.27 8.62
C ILE A 248 18.50 6.28 7.22
N ILE A 249 18.69 5.20 6.47
CA ILE A 249 18.05 4.99 5.17
C ILE A 249 17.31 3.66 5.25
N GLY A 250 16.01 3.64 5.03
CA GLY A 250 15.23 2.44 5.27
C GLY A 250 14.00 2.33 4.38
N SER A 251 13.17 1.35 4.69
CA SER A 251 11.93 1.13 3.96
C SER A 251 10.96 2.30 4.08
N TRP A 252 9.96 2.32 3.22
CA TRP A 252 8.94 3.37 3.13
C TRP A 252 8.26 3.71 4.46
N THR A 253 8.29 2.80 5.43
CA THR A 253 7.68 2.94 6.76
C THR A 253 8.28 4.06 7.61
N LEU A 254 9.49 4.55 7.28
CA LEU A 254 10.06 5.76 7.88
C LEU A 254 9.23 7.04 7.58
N SER A 255 8.29 6.98 6.63
CA SER A 255 7.36 8.08 6.32
C SER A 255 6.12 8.12 7.22
N MET A 256 5.93 7.13 8.08
CA MET A 256 4.74 7.03 8.93
C MET A 256 4.73 8.09 10.04
N ALA A 257 3.53 8.57 10.37
CA ALA A 257 3.34 9.47 11.51
C ALA A 257 3.91 8.91 12.80
N SER A 258 3.77 7.60 13.04
CA SER A 258 4.30 6.92 14.23
C SER A 258 5.83 7.01 14.36
N PHE A 259 6.57 6.97 13.24
CA PHE A 259 8.01 7.25 13.24
C PHE A 259 8.28 8.74 13.47
N ILE A 260 7.69 9.60 12.64
CA ILE A 260 7.98 11.03 12.61
C ILE A 260 7.69 11.69 13.96
N ASP A 261 6.52 11.38 14.56
CA ASP A 261 6.10 11.99 15.83
C ASP A 261 6.89 11.48 17.02
N THR A 262 7.17 10.16 17.04
CA THR A 262 7.91 9.55 18.15
C THR A 262 9.40 9.88 18.13
N ALA A 263 10.01 9.93 16.95
CA ALA A 263 11.42 10.32 16.80
C ALA A 263 11.62 11.83 16.91
N GLY A 264 10.62 12.63 16.52
CA GLY A 264 10.73 14.09 16.49
C GLY A 264 11.97 14.53 15.71
N LYS A 265 12.77 15.44 16.30
CA LYS A 265 14.00 15.93 15.67
C LYS A 265 15.07 14.84 15.44
N ASN A 266 15.03 13.74 16.18
CA ASN A 266 15.98 12.64 16.00
C ASN A 266 15.71 11.88 14.69
N GLY A 267 14.49 11.97 14.15
CA GLY A 267 14.11 11.38 12.88
C GLY A 267 14.43 12.25 11.64
N ASP A 268 14.78 13.53 11.85
CA ASP A 268 15.11 14.41 10.73
C ASP A 268 16.36 13.90 9.98
N GLY A 269 16.25 13.84 8.67
CA GLY A 269 17.29 13.30 7.80
C GLY A 269 17.12 11.82 7.45
N ALA A 270 16.13 11.11 8.02
CA ALA A 270 15.82 9.75 7.61
C ALA A 270 15.29 9.73 6.16
N MET A 271 15.78 8.79 5.35
CA MET A 271 15.45 8.67 3.93
C MET A 271 14.78 7.34 3.63
N MET A 272 13.85 7.34 2.67
CA MET A 272 13.10 6.14 2.32
C MET A 272 12.50 6.21 0.91
N PRO A 273 12.31 5.09 0.20
CA PRO A 273 11.52 5.03 -1.03
C PRO A 273 10.06 5.43 -0.80
N GLN A 274 9.48 6.20 -1.72
CA GLN A 274 8.09 6.66 -1.64
C GLN A 274 7.40 6.52 -2.99
N THR A 275 6.25 5.86 -3.02
CA THR A 275 5.35 5.85 -4.20
C THR A 275 4.48 7.11 -4.22
N PHE A 276 4.28 7.73 -3.07
CA PHE A 276 3.51 8.96 -2.93
C PHE A 276 4.07 9.83 -1.81
N ILE A 277 4.39 11.07 -2.14
CA ILE A 277 4.68 12.13 -1.18
C ILE A 277 3.48 13.08 -1.19
N GLU A 278 3.04 13.54 -0.02
CA GLU A 278 1.88 14.44 0.14
C GLU A 278 2.19 15.84 -0.42
N LEU A 279 2.38 15.90 -1.75
CA LEU A 279 2.66 17.10 -2.51
C LEU A 279 1.68 17.21 -3.67
N PRO A 280 1.04 18.38 -3.89
CA PRO A 280 0.03 18.59 -4.95
C PRO A 280 0.67 18.79 -6.33
N THR A 281 1.48 17.83 -6.78
CA THR A 281 2.25 17.92 -8.03
C THR A 281 1.40 17.82 -9.30
N THR A 282 0.17 17.30 -9.18
CA THR A 282 -0.81 17.23 -10.28
C THR A 282 -2.19 17.64 -9.78
N ALA A 283 -3.11 17.97 -10.70
CA ALA A 283 -4.49 18.30 -10.36
C ALA A 283 -5.19 17.14 -9.59
N LYS A 284 -4.96 15.89 -10.01
CA LYS A 284 -5.51 14.69 -9.38
C LYS A 284 -4.99 14.53 -7.95
N ARG A 285 -3.66 14.66 -7.73
CA ARG A 285 -3.06 14.62 -6.39
C ARG A 285 -3.58 15.73 -5.48
N LYS A 286 -3.68 16.95 -6.01
CA LYS A 286 -4.24 18.08 -5.27
C LYS A 286 -5.66 17.80 -4.81
N ALA A 287 -6.53 17.35 -5.71
CA ALA A 287 -7.93 17.02 -5.40
C ALA A 287 -8.03 15.91 -4.34
N PHE A 288 -7.20 14.85 -4.45
CA PHE A 288 -7.15 13.77 -3.47
C PHE A 288 -6.72 14.26 -2.09
N ILE A 289 -5.63 15.04 -2.01
CA ILE A 289 -5.12 15.58 -0.74
C ILE A 289 -6.18 16.46 -0.07
N GLU A 290 -6.81 17.37 -0.83
CA GLU A 290 -7.88 18.24 -0.32
C GLU A 290 -9.11 17.44 0.15
N ALA A 291 -9.52 16.42 -0.62
CA ALA A 291 -10.64 15.54 -0.26
C ALA A 291 -10.35 14.73 1.00
N TYR A 292 -9.11 14.20 1.14
CA TYR A 292 -8.69 13.44 2.30
C TYR A 292 -8.75 14.31 3.57
N HIS A 293 -8.11 15.48 3.56
CA HIS A 293 -8.12 16.37 4.72
C HIS A 293 -9.52 16.91 5.06
N LYS A 294 -10.34 17.14 4.06
CA LYS A 294 -11.73 17.53 4.26
C LYS A 294 -12.55 16.44 4.95
N ALA A 295 -12.31 15.17 4.61
CA ALA A 295 -13.08 14.05 5.13
C ALA A 295 -12.59 13.58 6.51
N TYR A 296 -11.27 13.59 6.73
CA TYR A 296 -10.65 12.94 7.90
C TYR A 296 -9.88 13.92 8.80
N GLY A 297 -9.73 15.17 8.39
CA GLY A 297 -9.02 16.20 9.17
C GLY A 297 -7.50 16.03 9.15
N GLY A 298 -6.83 16.69 10.11
CA GLY A 298 -5.38 16.68 10.23
C GLY A 298 -4.66 17.62 9.27
N ASP A 299 -3.41 17.93 9.56
CA ASP A 299 -2.51 18.76 8.74
C ASP A 299 -1.58 17.92 7.86
N ARG A 300 -1.59 16.61 8.04
CA ARG A 300 -0.91 15.59 7.22
C ARG A 300 -1.60 14.24 7.34
N MET A 301 -1.45 13.41 6.32
CA MET A 301 -1.91 12.02 6.34
C MET A 301 -1.02 11.19 7.27
N PRO A 302 -1.58 10.30 8.13
CA PRO A 302 -0.76 9.43 8.99
C PRO A 302 0.15 8.48 8.20
N SER A 303 -0.28 8.02 7.03
CA SER A 303 0.51 7.26 6.06
C SER A 303 0.09 7.63 4.64
N PRO A 304 0.73 8.66 4.02
CA PRO A 304 0.35 9.14 2.69
C PRO A 304 0.43 8.06 1.60
N VAL A 305 1.45 7.21 1.65
CA VAL A 305 1.63 6.08 0.73
C VAL A 305 0.44 5.13 0.80
N SER A 306 0.04 4.73 2.03
CA SER A 306 -1.09 3.80 2.21
C SER A 306 -2.41 4.39 1.76
N ALA A 307 -2.67 5.67 2.04
CA ALA A 307 -3.87 6.37 1.59
C ALA A 307 -3.95 6.41 0.06
N ALA A 308 -2.87 6.79 -0.61
CA ALA A 308 -2.80 6.88 -2.06
C ALA A 308 -2.98 5.51 -2.74
N GLN A 309 -2.32 4.48 -2.22
CA GLN A 309 -2.40 3.12 -2.76
C GLN A 309 -3.78 2.50 -2.53
N GLY A 310 -4.40 2.74 -1.37
CA GLY A 310 -5.79 2.33 -1.11
C GLY A 310 -6.79 2.98 -2.08
N TYR A 311 -6.62 4.28 -2.34
CA TYR A 311 -7.41 5.02 -3.31
C TYR A 311 -7.26 4.44 -4.72
N ASP A 312 -6.03 4.25 -5.20
CA ASP A 312 -5.77 3.74 -6.55
C ASP A 312 -6.23 2.30 -6.73
N SER A 313 -6.11 1.44 -5.68
CA SER A 313 -6.58 0.05 -5.72
C SER A 313 -8.07 -0.07 -6.00
N ALA A 314 -8.89 0.80 -5.40
CA ALA A 314 -10.32 0.79 -5.62
C ALA A 314 -10.67 1.15 -7.06
N TYR A 315 -9.96 2.10 -7.68
CA TYR A 315 -10.14 2.45 -9.10
C TYR A 315 -9.67 1.32 -10.03
N LEU A 316 -8.55 0.67 -9.74
CA LEU A 316 -8.07 -0.50 -10.50
C LEU A 316 -9.08 -1.64 -10.48
N LEU A 317 -9.59 -1.98 -9.30
CA LEU A 317 -10.61 -3.01 -9.16
C LEU A 317 -11.91 -2.66 -9.88
N ALA A 318 -12.39 -1.42 -9.73
CA ALA A 318 -13.60 -0.95 -10.40
C ALA A 318 -13.48 -1.01 -11.92
N ALA A 319 -12.32 -0.63 -12.48
CA ALA A 319 -12.03 -0.74 -13.90
C ALA A 319 -12.02 -2.20 -14.38
N ALA A 320 -11.41 -3.11 -13.58
CA ALA A 320 -11.36 -4.53 -13.90
C ALA A 320 -12.77 -5.17 -13.89
N ILE A 321 -13.61 -4.90 -12.87
CA ILE A 321 -14.98 -5.39 -12.79
C ILE A 321 -15.81 -4.84 -13.97
N THR A 322 -15.63 -3.57 -14.32
CA THR A 322 -16.31 -2.93 -15.46
C THR A 322 -15.93 -3.61 -16.77
N GLN A 323 -14.64 -3.87 -16.99
CA GLN A 323 -14.14 -4.57 -18.17
C GLN A 323 -14.60 -6.02 -18.22
N ALA A 324 -14.58 -6.72 -17.10
CA ALA A 324 -15.06 -8.11 -16.98
C ALA A 324 -16.57 -8.23 -17.25
N LYS A 325 -17.33 -7.16 -17.08
CA LYS A 325 -18.81 -7.13 -17.08
C LYS A 325 -19.39 -8.19 -16.15
N SER A 326 -18.72 -8.49 -15.05
CA SER A 326 -19.01 -9.59 -14.15
C SER A 326 -18.39 -9.34 -12.77
N THR A 327 -19.00 -9.93 -11.74
CA THR A 327 -18.46 -10.02 -10.38
C THR A 327 -17.85 -11.40 -10.08
N ASP A 328 -17.69 -12.24 -11.08
CA ASP A 328 -17.07 -13.56 -10.99
C ASP A 328 -15.54 -13.42 -10.86
N GLY A 329 -14.95 -14.05 -9.83
CA GLY A 329 -13.54 -13.91 -9.50
C GLY A 329 -12.58 -14.21 -10.65
N PRO A 330 -12.72 -15.38 -11.35
CA PRO A 330 -11.91 -15.72 -12.52
C PRO A 330 -11.98 -14.70 -13.67
N LYS A 331 -13.13 -14.03 -13.86
CA LYS A 331 -13.28 -12.99 -14.89
C LYS A 331 -12.66 -11.67 -14.45
N ILE A 332 -12.75 -11.32 -13.16
CA ILE A 332 -12.08 -10.15 -12.60
C ILE A 332 -10.56 -10.33 -12.69
N GLN A 333 -10.05 -11.50 -12.33
CA GLN A 333 -8.64 -11.88 -12.43
C GLN A 333 -8.13 -11.70 -13.87
N ALA A 334 -8.81 -12.28 -14.85
CA ALA A 334 -8.44 -12.15 -16.26
C ALA A 334 -8.51 -10.69 -16.76
N ALA A 335 -9.46 -9.90 -16.25
CA ALA A 335 -9.57 -8.48 -16.58
C ALA A 335 -8.45 -7.65 -15.95
N LEU A 336 -7.97 -8.00 -14.75
CA LEU A 336 -6.79 -7.37 -14.14
C LEU A 336 -5.53 -7.64 -14.95
N GLU A 337 -5.26 -8.90 -15.32
CA GLU A 337 -4.09 -9.28 -16.15
C GLU A 337 -4.08 -8.61 -17.53
N ASN A 338 -5.22 -8.21 -18.04
CA ASN A 338 -5.35 -7.60 -19.36
C ASN A 338 -6.18 -6.30 -19.32
N LEU A 339 -5.90 -5.44 -18.34
CA LEU A 339 -6.65 -4.21 -18.14
C LEU A 339 -6.37 -3.22 -19.29
N GLN A 340 -7.37 -3.00 -20.15
CA GLN A 340 -7.28 -2.11 -21.31
C GLN A 340 -7.55 -0.65 -20.96
N THR A 341 -8.36 -0.43 -19.91
CA THR A 341 -8.69 0.91 -19.46
C THR A 341 -7.50 1.52 -18.73
N ARG A 342 -7.00 2.65 -19.23
CA ARG A 342 -6.01 3.45 -18.52
C ARG A 342 -6.65 4.07 -17.29
N VAL A 343 -6.06 3.83 -16.11
CA VAL A 343 -6.55 4.33 -14.82
C VAL A 343 -5.64 5.46 -14.35
N GLU A 344 -6.18 6.66 -14.25
CA GLU A 344 -5.47 7.79 -13.65
C GLU A 344 -5.55 7.71 -12.13
N GLY A 345 -4.47 7.25 -11.50
CA GLY A 345 -4.30 7.22 -10.06
C GLY A 345 -3.64 8.48 -9.49
N VAL A 346 -3.43 8.46 -8.18
CA VAL A 346 -2.67 9.49 -7.46
C VAL A 346 -1.21 9.09 -7.24
N VAL A 347 -0.94 7.78 -7.21
CA VAL A 347 0.43 7.24 -7.23
C VAL A 347 1.02 7.43 -8.62
N THR A 348 0.35 6.90 -9.64
CA THR A 348 0.75 6.93 -11.04
C THR A 348 -0.46 6.81 -11.96
N THR A 349 -0.23 6.90 -13.26
CA THR A 349 -1.20 6.46 -14.25
C THR A 349 -0.92 5.01 -14.61
N TYR A 350 -1.91 4.14 -14.40
CA TYR A 350 -1.82 2.72 -14.69
C TYR A 350 -2.27 2.46 -16.15
N ASP A 351 -1.34 2.01 -16.97
CA ASP A 351 -1.59 1.61 -18.36
C ASP A 351 -1.09 0.17 -18.52
N HIS A 352 -2.00 -0.80 -18.59
CA HIS A 352 -1.70 -2.22 -18.56
C HIS A 352 -0.81 -2.60 -17.35
N PRO A 353 -1.26 -2.30 -16.11
CA PRO A 353 -0.39 -2.42 -14.93
C PRO A 353 0.02 -3.86 -14.61
N PHE A 354 -0.80 -4.83 -15.04
CA PHE A 354 -0.60 -6.25 -14.79
C PHE A 354 -0.59 -7.04 -16.09
N SER A 355 0.01 -8.21 -16.04
CA SER A 355 -0.06 -9.24 -17.09
C SER A 355 -0.06 -10.62 -16.44
N ALA A 356 -0.33 -11.68 -17.18
CA ALA A 356 -0.26 -13.05 -16.66
C ALA A 356 1.12 -13.44 -16.10
N ALA A 357 2.18 -12.78 -16.56
CA ALA A 357 3.54 -13.01 -16.10
C ALA A 357 3.98 -12.05 -14.96
N ASP A 358 3.23 -10.96 -14.75
CA ASP A 358 3.64 -9.89 -13.82
C ASP A 358 2.42 -9.26 -13.15
N HIS A 359 2.22 -9.56 -11.89
CA HIS A 359 1.13 -9.04 -11.05
C HIS A 359 1.52 -7.82 -10.22
N GLU A 360 2.65 -7.15 -10.57
CA GLU A 360 3.14 -5.94 -9.92
C GLU A 360 2.75 -4.69 -10.73
N ALA A 361 1.96 -3.78 -10.17
CA ALA A 361 1.59 -2.54 -10.85
C ALA A 361 2.70 -1.47 -10.81
N ILE A 362 3.63 -1.58 -9.86
CA ILE A 362 4.69 -0.60 -9.62
C ILE A 362 6.03 -1.15 -10.11
N SER A 363 6.66 -0.41 -11.01
CA SER A 363 8.02 -0.66 -11.49
C SER A 363 9.04 0.28 -10.84
N ASP A 364 10.33 -0.01 -11.01
CA ASP A 364 11.45 0.70 -10.37
C ASP A 364 11.55 2.19 -10.72
N ASN A 365 10.94 2.61 -11.83
CA ASN A 365 10.91 4.01 -12.25
C ASN A 365 9.82 4.86 -11.56
N ILE A 366 8.91 4.27 -10.77
CA ILE A 366 7.78 4.99 -10.16
C ILE A 366 8.15 5.59 -8.79
N PRO A 367 8.74 4.84 -7.83
CA PRO A 367 9.08 5.41 -6.54
C PRO A 367 10.21 6.45 -6.64
N THR A 368 10.22 7.38 -5.69
CA THR A 368 11.27 8.38 -5.49
C THR A 368 11.79 8.31 -4.06
N MET A 369 13.00 8.83 -3.80
CA MET A 369 13.50 8.93 -2.43
C MET A 369 12.82 10.09 -1.70
N GLY A 370 12.25 9.79 -0.55
CA GLY A 370 11.75 10.75 0.42
C GLY A 370 12.78 11.06 1.50
N LEU A 371 12.61 12.19 2.16
CA LEU A 371 13.42 12.69 3.27
C LEU A 371 12.52 13.23 4.35
N VAL A 372 12.69 12.80 5.58
CA VAL A 372 12.04 13.43 6.75
C VAL A 372 12.69 14.75 7.07
N LYS A 373 11.93 15.82 7.06
CA LYS A 373 12.37 17.16 7.40
C LYS A 373 11.24 17.96 8.05
N GLY A 374 11.48 18.45 9.27
CA GLY A 374 10.51 19.28 9.97
C GLY A 374 9.14 18.63 10.14
N ALA A 375 9.12 17.37 10.60
CA ALA A 375 7.93 16.54 10.79
C ALA A 375 7.11 16.24 9.52
N ARG A 376 7.70 16.38 8.33
CA ARG A 376 7.07 16.05 7.04
C ARG A 376 8.03 15.24 6.17
N VAL A 377 7.46 14.53 5.20
CA VAL A 377 8.25 13.90 4.13
C VAL A 377 8.27 14.83 2.93
N ILE A 378 9.46 15.14 2.47
CA ILE A 378 9.71 15.87 1.22
C ILE A 378 10.48 14.99 0.25
N ALA A 379 10.60 15.38 -1.01
CA ALA A 379 11.51 14.69 -1.93
C ALA A 379 12.96 14.90 -1.46
N ALA A 380 13.70 13.80 -1.34
CA ALA A 380 15.14 13.87 -1.03
C ALA A 380 15.91 14.56 -2.17
N HIS A 381 15.46 14.31 -3.39
CA HIS A 381 16.05 14.82 -4.63
C HIS A 381 14.96 15.54 -5.44
N PRO A 382 14.80 16.87 -5.29
CA PRO A 382 13.74 17.63 -5.96
C PRO A 382 13.75 17.48 -7.50
N GLU A 383 14.91 17.24 -8.10
CA GLU A 383 15.08 16.97 -9.52
C GLU A 383 14.33 15.72 -9.99
N ASP A 384 14.08 14.77 -9.09
CA ASP A 384 13.31 13.55 -9.39
C ASP A 384 11.81 13.81 -9.54
N LEU A 385 11.31 14.96 -9.09
CA LEU A 385 9.92 15.39 -9.22
C LEU A 385 9.70 16.42 -10.34
N ALA A 386 10.76 16.80 -11.09
CA ALA A 386 10.67 17.83 -12.11
C ALA A 386 10.20 17.26 -13.46
N GLY A 387 9.40 18.04 -14.20
CA GLY A 387 8.94 17.74 -15.55
C GLY A 387 8.04 16.50 -15.63
N ASP A 388 8.15 15.74 -16.73
CA ASP A 388 7.35 14.52 -17.00
C ASP A 388 7.58 13.38 -16.00
N LYS A 389 8.57 13.52 -15.13
CA LYS A 389 8.82 12.55 -14.04
C LYS A 389 7.78 12.58 -12.93
N ALA A 390 6.91 13.58 -12.92
CA ALA A 390 5.85 13.70 -11.91
C ALA A 390 4.81 12.57 -11.96
N LEU A 391 4.63 11.94 -13.13
CA LEU A 391 3.77 10.78 -13.34
C LEU A 391 4.50 9.76 -14.21
N ARG A 392 5.31 8.95 -13.56
CA ARG A 392 6.02 7.85 -14.22
C ARG A 392 5.05 6.69 -14.41
N VAL A 393 4.92 6.21 -15.62
CA VAL A 393 4.11 5.05 -15.98
C VAL A 393 5.00 3.82 -16.05
N LYS A 394 4.50 2.68 -15.60
CA LYS A 394 5.20 1.40 -15.77
C LYS A 394 5.42 1.15 -17.26
N PRO A 395 6.66 0.85 -17.72
CA PRO A 395 6.92 0.48 -19.10
C PRO A 395 6.08 -0.75 -19.48
N LYS A 396 5.60 -0.77 -20.72
CA LYS A 396 4.93 -1.99 -21.25
C LYS A 396 5.98 -3.10 -21.35
N SER A 397 5.69 -4.22 -20.69
CA SER A 397 6.50 -5.44 -20.78
C SER A 397 6.33 -6.14 -22.12
#